data_88c07a9e4e1edb2a6663b0d7934acfe4
#
_entry.id   88c07a9e4e1edb2a6663b0d7934acfe4
#
_cell.length_a   1.000
_cell.length_b   1.000
_cell.length_c   1.000
_cell.angle_alpha   90.00
_cell.angle_beta   90.00
_cell.angle_gamma   90.00
#
_symmetry.space_group_name_H-M   'P 1'
#
loop_
_entity.id
_entity.type
_entity.pdbx_description
1 polymer ?
#
loop_
_entity_poly.entity_id
_entity_poly.type
_entity_poly.pdbx_seq_one_letter_code
_entity_poly.pdbx_strand_id
1 'polypeptide(L)'
;MARRSLPLLKHLLSRRIPARSVTYMHRPGDGSPRPVTLIPGDGIGPMVTGAVEQVMEAMHAPVYFEKFEVHGNMKAVPPEVLDSIRKNKVCLKGGLVTPMGGGVSSLNVQLRKELDLYASLVNCFNLPGLPTRHDNVDIVVIRENTEGEYSGLEHEVVPGVVESLKVITKFCSERIAKYAFEYAYLNNRKKVTAVHKANIMKLADGLFLESCREVATKYPGIKYNEIIVDNCCMQLVSKPEQFDVMVTPNLYGNLVANTAAGIAGGTGVMPGGTVVSYYCIVTSVFSSDYLPF
;
A
#
# COMPACT_ATOMS: atom_id res chain seq x y z
N MET A 1 38.73 12.50 -20.64
CA MET A 1 37.53 11.91 -21.28
C MET A 1 36.34 11.92 -20.34
N ALA A 2 35.77 13.07 -20.02
CA ALA A 2 34.64 13.19 -19.08
C ALA A 2 33.71 14.35 -19.45
N ARG A 3 33.10 14.31 -20.65
CA ARG A 3 32.16 15.37 -21.09
C ARG A 3 30.98 14.87 -21.95
N ARG A 4 30.60 13.58 -21.89
CA ARG A 4 29.49 13.05 -22.71
C ARG A 4 28.25 12.57 -21.94
N SER A 5 28.18 12.67 -20.62
CA SER A 5 27.02 12.25 -19.81
C SER A 5 26.01 13.35 -19.48
N LEU A 6 26.33 14.62 -19.73
CA LEU A 6 25.44 15.73 -19.41
C LEU A 6 24.14 15.84 -20.26
N PRO A 7 24.08 15.42 -21.54
CA PRO A 7 22.84 15.55 -22.31
C PRO A 7 21.75 14.58 -21.86
N LEU A 8 22.11 13.36 -21.43
CA LEU A 8 21.12 12.36 -21.00
C LEU A 8 20.47 12.75 -19.65
N LEU A 9 21.26 13.29 -18.75
CA LEU A 9 20.76 13.77 -17.46
C LEU A 9 19.81 14.97 -17.63
N LYS A 10 20.14 15.89 -18.55
CA LYS A 10 19.25 17.01 -18.91
C LYS A 10 17.96 16.53 -19.58
N HIS A 11 17.99 15.44 -20.35
CA HIS A 11 16.79 14.90 -21.00
C HIS A 11 15.89 14.12 -20.03
N LEU A 12 16.45 13.49 -19.00
CA LEU A 12 15.72 12.88 -17.90
C LEU A 12 15.12 13.95 -16.97
N LEU A 13 15.82 15.03 -16.72
CA LEU A 13 15.35 16.16 -15.93
C LEU A 13 14.37 17.09 -16.70
N SER A 14 14.40 17.05 -18.05
CA SER A 14 13.48 17.81 -18.91
C SER A 14 12.21 17.05 -19.30
N ARG A 15 12.11 15.75 -19.05
CA ARG A 15 10.81 15.08 -19.02
C ARG A 15 10.05 15.62 -17.81
N ARG A 16 9.40 16.75 -18.01
CA ARG A 16 8.39 17.27 -17.11
C ARG A 16 7.43 16.13 -16.82
N ILE A 17 7.56 15.50 -15.65
CA ILE A 17 6.46 14.83 -14.99
C ILE A 17 5.30 15.81 -15.15
N PRO A 18 4.15 15.41 -15.72
CA PRO A 18 3.09 16.37 -15.95
C PRO A 18 2.88 17.14 -14.65
N ALA A 19 2.97 18.46 -14.72
CA ALA A 19 3.00 19.37 -13.55
C ALA A 19 1.82 19.14 -12.57
N ARG A 20 0.81 18.39 -13.00
CA ARG A 20 -0.34 17.96 -12.18
C ARG A 20 -0.02 16.89 -11.14
N SER A 21 1.02 16.06 -11.28
CA SER A 21 1.38 15.07 -10.27
C SER A 21 2.22 15.63 -9.12
N VAL A 22 2.84 16.80 -9.31
CA VAL A 22 3.65 17.49 -8.30
C VAL A 22 2.87 18.58 -7.57
N THR A 23 1.71 19.00 -8.09
CA THR A 23 0.93 20.12 -7.55
C THR A 23 0.18 19.81 -6.25
N TYR A 24 0.23 18.59 -5.74
CA TYR A 24 -0.42 18.24 -4.47
C TYR A 24 0.54 18.13 -3.28
N MET A 25 1.83 18.26 -3.46
CA MET A 25 2.66 18.77 -2.36
C MET A 25 2.35 20.26 -2.22
N HIS A 26 1.34 20.57 -1.45
CA HIS A 26 1.13 21.93 -1.01
C HIS A 26 2.42 22.44 -0.41
N ARG A 27 2.84 23.64 -0.85
CA ARG A 27 4.00 24.30 -0.30
C ARG A 27 3.85 24.37 1.21
N PRO A 28 4.83 23.92 2.01
CA PRO A 28 4.81 24.19 3.43
C PRO A 28 4.67 25.70 3.60
N GLY A 29 3.61 26.18 4.26
CA GLY A 29 3.59 27.55 4.72
C GLY A 29 2.48 28.48 4.28
N ASP A 30 1.40 28.02 3.61
CA ASP A 30 0.24 28.90 3.42
C ASP A 30 -0.64 29.03 4.68
N GLY A 31 -0.38 28.21 5.72
CA GLY A 31 -1.09 28.24 7.01
C GLY A 31 -2.59 27.96 6.94
N SER A 32 -3.15 27.73 5.76
CA SER A 32 -4.58 27.49 5.61
C SER A 32 -4.96 26.10 6.14
N PRO A 33 -6.02 25.99 6.97
CA PRO A 33 -6.51 24.69 7.45
C PRO A 33 -6.97 23.80 6.30
N ARG A 34 -6.57 22.53 6.33
CA ARG A 34 -6.89 21.56 5.29
C ARG A 34 -7.87 20.52 5.77
N PRO A 35 -8.92 20.23 4.99
CA PRO A 35 -9.83 19.15 5.29
C PRO A 35 -9.15 17.79 5.13
N VAL A 36 -9.39 16.91 6.10
CA VAL A 36 -9.02 15.50 6.05
C VAL A 36 -10.29 14.70 6.38
N THR A 37 -10.66 13.79 5.49
CA THR A 37 -11.77 12.89 5.77
C THR A 37 -11.34 11.90 6.86
N LEU A 38 -12.13 11.76 7.92
CA LEU A 38 -11.85 10.87 9.04
C LEU A 38 -12.91 9.77 9.12
N ILE A 39 -12.47 8.54 9.09
CA ILE A 39 -13.30 7.35 9.31
C ILE A 39 -12.74 6.62 10.55
N PRO A 40 -13.32 6.77 11.74
CA PRO A 40 -12.84 6.07 12.94
C PRO A 40 -12.88 4.55 12.78
N GLY A 41 -13.94 4.03 12.15
CA GLY A 41 -14.12 2.60 11.95
C GLY A 41 -14.49 1.83 13.22
N ASP A 42 -14.08 0.56 13.26
CA ASP A 42 -14.47 -0.39 14.30
C ASP A 42 -13.35 -0.63 15.33
N GLY A 43 -13.69 -1.34 16.41
CA GLY A 43 -12.76 -1.78 17.45
C GLY A 43 -12.04 -0.63 18.13
N ILE A 44 -10.72 -0.63 18.10
CA ILE A 44 -9.88 0.43 18.70
C ILE A 44 -9.80 1.70 17.85
N GLY A 45 -10.35 1.68 16.64
CA GLY A 45 -10.30 2.80 15.69
C GLY A 45 -10.72 4.14 16.27
N PRO A 46 -11.89 4.27 16.93
CA PRO A 46 -12.33 5.52 17.54
C PRO A 46 -11.36 6.07 18.60
N MET A 47 -10.75 5.19 19.41
CA MET A 47 -9.76 5.59 20.42
C MET A 47 -8.47 6.10 19.76
N VAL A 48 -7.98 5.41 18.74
CA VAL A 48 -6.73 5.79 18.06
C VAL A 48 -6.91 7.07 17.26
N THR A 49 -8.02 7.21 16.52
CA THR A 49 -8.30 8.43 15.76
C THR A 49 -8.52 9.63 16.67
N GLY A 50 -9.18 9.45 17.83
CA GLY A 50 -9.31 10.49 18.84
C GLY A 50 -7.94 10.93 19.41
N ALA A 51 -7.02 10.01 19.62
CA ALA A 51 -5.65 10.35 20.00
C ALA A 51 -4.91 11.14 18.89
N VAL A 52 -5.11 10.78 17.62
CA VAL A 52 -4.54 11.54 16.50
C VAL A 52 -5.11 12.96 16.45
N GLU A 53 -6.43 13.15 16.64
CA GLU A 53 -7.06 14.47 16.70
C GLU A 53 -6.40 15.33 17.78
N GLN A 54 -6.24 14.80 19.01
CA GLN A 54 -5.58 15.49 20.12
C GLN A 54 -4.11 15.87 19.82
N VAL A 55 -3.36 14.97 19.20
CA VAL A 55 -1.96 15.24 18.81
C VAL A 55 -1.89 16.33 17.76
N MET A 56 -2.76 16.28 16.73
CA MET A 56 -2.79 17.31 15.68
C MET A 56 -3.18 18.68 16.23
N GLU A 57 -4.12 18.74 17.16
CA GLU A 57 -4.50 19.95 17.86
C GLU A 57 -3.34 20.50 18.71
N ALA A 58 -2.69 19.66 19.52
CA ALA A 58 -1.56 20.05 20.36
C ALA A 58 -0.34 20.53 19.53
N MET A 59 -0.16 20.01 18.35
CA MET A 59 0.88 20.42 17.39
C MET A 59 0.50 21.68 16.60
N HIS A 60 -0.71 22.22 16.78
CA HIS A 60 -1.26 23.29 15.95
C HIS A 60 -1.18 23.01 14.46
N ALA A 61 -1.34 21.74 14.07
CA ALA A 61 -1.30 21.34 12.67
C ALA A 61 -2.47 21.99 11.91
N PRO A 62 -2.24 22.58 10.74
CA PRO A 62 -3.29 23.26 9.97
C PRO A 62 -4.17 22.24 9.23
N VAL A 63 -4.84 21.37 9.99
CA VAL A 63 -5.78 20.36 9.49
C VAL A 63 -7.06 20.40 10.31
N TYR A 64 -8.18 20.07 9.69
CA TYR A 64 -9.43 19.77 10.39
C TYR A 64 -10.06 18.51 9.82
N PHE A 65 -10.76 17.76 10.67
CA PHE A 65 -11.31 16.47 10.31
C PHE A 65 -12.80 16.56 9.98
N GLU A 66 -13.17 16.07 8.78
CA GLU A 66 -14.56 15.79 8.42
C GLU A 66 -14.86 14.33 8.80
N LYS A 67 -15.51 14.11 9.94
CA LYS A 67 -15.72 12.78 10.53
C LYS A 67 -16.98 12.10 9.98
N PHE A 68 -16.84 10.84 9.60
CA PHE A 68 -17.91 9.98 9.12
C PHE A 68 -17.93 8.67 9.89
N GLU A 69 -19.10 8.31 10.40
CA GLU A 69 -19.31 7.04 11.10
C GLU A 69 -19.56 5.94 10.04
N VAL A 70 -18.54 5.11 9.82
CA VAL A 70 -18.59 3.97 8.90
C VAL A 70 -18.15 2.73 9.66
N HIS A 71 -18.96 1.67 9.60
CA HIS A 71 -18.73 0.41 10.31
C HIS A 71 -18.74 -0.75 9.34
N GLY A 72 -17.94 -1.78 9.63
CA GLY A 72 -17.74 -2.93 8.75
C GLY A 72 -18.99 -3.77 8.46
N ASN A 73 -20.05 -3.64 9.27
CA ASN A 73 -21.34 -4.30 9.08
C ASN A 73 -22.27 -3.61 8.07
N MET A 74 -21.89 -2.43 7.58
CA MET A 74 -22.67 -1.73 6.55
C MET A 74 -22.60 -2.47 5.21
N LYS A 75 -23.68 -2.41 4.43
CA LYS A 75 -23.75 -3.07 3.11
C LYS A 75 -22.92 -2.39 2.03
N ALA A 76 -22.78 -1.06 2.12
CA ALA A 76 -22.02 -0.25 1.18
C ALA A 76 -21.44 0.98 1.85
N VAL A 77 -20.40 1.54 1.26
CA VAL A 77 -19.82 2.82 1.67
C VAL A 77 -20.79 3.94 1.32
N PRO A 78 -21.16 4.82 2.26
CA PRO A 78 -22.03 5.97 1.94
C PRO A 78 -21.42 6.87 0.87
N PRO A 79 -22.22 7.32 -0.12
CA PRO A 79 -21.73 8.19 -1.21
C PRO A 79 -21.05 9.47 -0.72
N GLU A 80 -21.58 10.07 0.34
CA GLU A 80 -21.02 11.27 0.98
C GLU A 80 -19.59 11.09 1.45
N VAL A 81 -19.22 9.88 1.90
CA VAL A 81 -17.85 9.55 2.31
C VAL A 81 -16.92 9.53 1.11
N LEU A 82 -17.36 8.91 0.00
CA LEU A 82 -16.60 8.88 -1.23
C LEU A 82 -16.37 10.28 -1.80
N ASP A 83 -17.41 11.12 -1.75
CA ASP A 83 -17.33 12.49 -2.24
C ASP A 83 -16.44 13.37 -1.36
N SER A 84 -16.49 13.20 -0.03
CA SER A 84 -15.56 13.85 0.89
C SER A 84 -14.11 13.45 0.60
N ILE A 85 -13.83 12.15 0.41
CA ILE A 85 -12.47 11.67 0.07
C ILE A 85 -12.01 12.23 -1.28
N ARG A 86 -12.88 12.25 -2.30
CA ARG A 86 -12.56 12.83 -3.62
C ARG A 86 -12.26 14.32 -3.54
N LYS A 87 -12.99 15.05 -2.70
CA LYS A 87 -12.82 16.49 -2.47
C LYS A 87 -11.54 16.77 -1.68
N ASN A 88 -11.37 16.12 -0.54
CA ASN A 88 -10.30 16.41 0.43
C ASN A 88 -8.94 15.82 0.01
N LYS A 89 -8.93 14.77 -0.83
CA LYS A 89 -7.75 14.07 -1.33
C LYS A 89 -6.97 13.27 -0.28
N VAL A 90 -7.29 13.42 0.97
CA VAL A 90 -6.67 12.72 2.10
C VAL A 90 -7.76 12.18 3.01
N CYS A 91 -7.61 10.93 3.39
CA CYS A 91 -8.49 10.28 4.38
C CYS A 91 -7.64 9.57 5.43
N LEU A 92 -7.94 9.81 6.69
CA LEU A 92 -7.45 9.01 7.80
C LEU A 92 -8.52 7.98 8.18
N LYS A 93 -8.16 6.69 8.14
CA LYS A 93 -9.11 5.60 8.36
C LYS A 93 -8.60 4.64 9.44
N GLY A 94 -9.46 4.35 10.41
CA GLY A 94 -9.28 3.22 11.33
C GLY A 94 -9.63 1.87 10.69
N GLY A 95 -9.65 0.81 11.46
CA GLY A 95 -10.02 -0.52 11.00
C GLY A 95 -11.50 -0.62 10.60
N LEU A 96 -11.83 -1.39 9.57
CA LEU A 96 -13.18 -1.79 9.26
C LEU A 96 -13.22 -3.31 9.29
N VAL A 97 -14.01 -3.87 10.19
CA VAL A 97 -14.17 -5.33 10.32
C VAL A 97 -14.87 -5.88 9.08
N THR A 98 -14.30 -6.93 8.51
CA THR A 98 -14.95 -7.66 7.42
C THR A 98 -15.68 -8.87 8.00
N PRO A 99 -17.02 -8.93 7.97
CA PRO A 99 -17.76 -10.08 8.46
C PRO A 99 -17.36 -11.37 7.71
N MET A 100 -17.15 -12.46 8.42
CA MET A 100 -16.93 -13.76 7.81
C MET A 100 -18.27 -14.40 7.44
N GLY A 101 -18.42 -14.81 6.17
CA GLY A 101 -19.64 -15.42 5.65
C GLY A 101 -20.72 -14.42 5.21
N GLY A 102 -21.80 -14.95 4.62
CA GLY A 102 -23.01 -14.16 4.31
C GLY A 102 -22.98 -13.32 3.02
N GLY A 103 -22.01 -13.46 2.15
CA GLY A 103 -22.00 -12.78 0.83
C GLY A 103 -21.87 -11.25 0.89
N VAL A 104 -21.49 -10.70 2.03
CA VAL A 104 -21.25 -9.24 2.18
C VAL A 104 -19.86 -8.90 1.66
N SER A 105 -19.79 -8.07 0.65
CA SER A 105 -18.52 -7.55 0.13
C SER A 105 -17.82 -6.67 1.18
N SER A 106 -16.53 -6.89 1.41
CA SER A 106 -15.74 -6.05 2.31
C SER A 106 -15.78 -4.58 1.91
N LEU A 107 -16.15 -3.70 2.85
CA LEU A 107 -16.12 -2.24 2.63
C LEU A 107 -14.71 -1.74 2.27
N ASN A 108 -13.68 -2.38 2.79
CA ASN A 108 -12.29 -2.07 2.41
C ASN A 108 -12.05 -2.33 0.92
N VAL A 109 -12.59 -3.42 0.38
CA VAL A 109 -12.50 -3.74 -1.06
C VAL A 109 -13.33 -2.76 -1.89
N GLN A 110 -14.53 -2.39 -1.42
CA GLN A 110 -15.36 -1.39 -2.09
C GLN A 110 -14.65 -0.04 -2.18
N LEU A 111 -14.10 0.48 -1.07
CA LEU A 111 -13.33 1.73 -1.05
C LEU A 111 -12.16 1.71 -2.06
N ARG A 112 -11.43 0.60 -2.11
CA ARG A 112 -10.30 0.44 -3.05
C ARG A 112 -10.74 0.49 -4.51
N LYS A 113 -11.84 -0.18 -4.84
CA LYS A 113 -12.38 -0.20 -6.20
C LYS A 113 -12.98 1.14 -6.62
N GLU A 114 -13.82 1.74 -5.76
CA GLU A 114 -14.50 3.01 -6.04
C GLU A 114 -13.55 4.21 -6.20
N LEU A 115 -12.42 4.17 -5.52
CA LEU A 115 -11.43 5.23 -5.53
C LEU A 115 -10.16 4.86 -6.32
N ASP A 116 -10.11 3.69 -6.97
CA ASP A 116 -8.94 3.14 -7.69
C ASP A 116 -7.65 3.20 -6.85
N LEU A 117 -7.72 2.80 -5.58
CA LEU A 117 -6.59 2.79 -4.66
C LEU A 117 -5.68 1.60 -4.96
N TYR A 118 -4.92 1.69 -6.04
CA TYR A 118 -4.21 0.55 -6.62
C TYR A 118 -2.95 0.12 -5.88
N ALA A 119 -2.31 1.02 -5.16
CA ALA A 119 -1.09 0.72 -4.43
C ALA A 119 -1.32 0.81 -2.92
N SER A 120 -0.97 -0.25 -2.21
CA SER A 120 -0.86 -0.23 -0.74
C SER A 120 0.61 -0.22 -0.37
N LEU A 121 1.00 0.71 0.50
CA LEU A 121 2.36 0.90 0.96
C LEU A 121 2.40 0.73 2.48
N VAL A 122 3.34 -0.07 2.97
CA VAL A 122 3.61 -0.25 4.41
C VAL A 122 5.09 -0.08 4.64
N ASN A 123 5.45 0.81 5.56
CA ASN A 123 6.82 0.99 6.01
C ASN A 123 7.05 0.19 7.29
N CYS A 124 7.90 -0.83 7.22
CA CYS A 124 8.23 -1.70 8.35
C CYS A 124 9.67 -1.42 8.80
N PHE A 125 9.81 -0.77 9.95
CA PHE A 125 11.11 -0.40 10.50
C PHE A 125 11.13 -0.50 12.03
N ASN A 126 12.31 -0.72 12.59
CA ASN A 126 12.47 -0.77 14.03
C ASN A 126 12.21 0.58 14.68
N LEU A 127 11.30 0.61 15.66
CA LEU A 127 11.05 1.79 16.46
C LEU A 127 11.97 1.83 17.67
N PRO A 128 12.62 2.97 17.97
CA PRO A 128 13.42 3.12 19.18
C PRO A 128 12.61 2.82 20.45
N GLY A 129 13.14 1.96 21.31
CA GLY A 129 12.49 1.55 22.56
C GLY A 129 11.51 0.39 22.45
N LEU A 130 11.20 -0.09 21.24
CA LEU A 130 10.41 -1.29 21.03
C LEU A 130 11.34 -2.49 20.79
N PRO A 131 11.43 -3.46 21.73
CA PRO A 131 12.29 -4.62 21.54
C PRO A 131 11.75 -5.54 20.46
N THR A 132 12.61 -5.92 19.53
CA THR A 132 12.30 -6.84 18.43
C THR A 132 13.41 -7.88 18.29
N ARG A 133 13.12 -8.97 17.55
CA ARG A 133 14.11 -10.04 17.32
C ARG A 133 15.26 -9.60 16.41
N HIS A 134 14.99 -8.72 15.48
CA HIS A 134 15.95 -8.24 14.49
C HIS A 134 16.16 -6.74 14.66
N ASP A 135 17.42 -6.33 14.57
CA ASP A 135 17.82 -4.92 14.49
C ASP A 135 18.00 -4.51 13.02
N ASN A 136 17.92 -3.21 12.74
CA ASN A 136 18.13 -2.64 11.41
C ASN A 136 17.13 -3.10 10.33
N VAL A 137 15.91 -3.41 10.73
CA VAL A 137 14.82 -3.63 9.79
C VAL A 137 14.37 -2.28 9.24
N ASP A 138 14.33 -2.13 7.92
CA ASP A 138 13.80 -0.96 7.21
C ASP A 138 13.33 -1.40 5.82
N ILE A 139 12.12 -1.93 5.76
CA ILE A 139 11.52 -2.55 4.60
C ILE A 139 10.26 -1.78 4.19
N VAL A 140 10.15 -1.48 2.90
CA VAL A 140 8.93 -0.93 2.33
C VAL A 140 8.24 -2.00 1.50
N VAL A 141 7.01 -2.34 1.84
CA VAL A 141 6.20 -3.28 1.07
C VAL A 141 5.18 -2.52 0.25
N ILE A 142 5.24 -2.66 -1.06
CA ILE A 142 4.32 -2.08 -2.03
C ILE A 142 3.52 -3.21 -2.66
N ARG A 143 2.21 -3.19 -2.43
CA ARG A 143 1.25 -4.23 -2.80
C ARG A 143 0.30 -3.68 -3.85
N GLU A 144 0.11 -4.42 -4.95
CA GLU A 144 -1.04 -4.24 -5.83
C GLU A 144 -2.32 -4.52 -5.04
N ASN A 145 -3.38 -3.73 -5.24
CA ASN A 145 -4.49 -3.71 -4.31
C ASN A 145 -5.89 -3.77 -4.96
N THR A 146 -5.97 -3.91 -6.29
CA THR A 146 -7.22 -3.84 -7.05
C THR A 146 -7.62 -5.13 -7.75
N GLU A 147 -6.66 -6.00 -8.07
CA GLU A 147 -6.90 -7.25 -8.79
C GLU A 147 -6.40 -8.50 -8.02
N GLY A 148 -6.19 -9.60 -8.70
CA GLY A 148 -5.75 -10.86 -8.11
C GLY A 148 -6.89 -11.62 -7.43
N GLU A 149 -6.58 -12.34 -6.37
CA GLU A 149 -7.51 -13.17 -5.62
C GLU A 149 -8.59 -12.34 -4.90
N TYR A 150 -8.31 -11.07 -4.60
CA TYR A 150 -9.25 -10.13 -3.99
C TYR A 150 -10.27 -9.53 -4.97
N SER A 151 -10.26 -9.96 -6.23
CA SER A 151 -11.27 -9.56 -7.21
C SER A 151 -12.68 -10.03 -6.85
N GLY A 152 -12.79 -11.08 -5.99
CA GLY A 152 -14.05 -11.66 -5.55
C GLY A 152 -14.75 -12.48 -6.66
N LEU A 153 -13.97 -12.99 -7.60
CA LEU A 153 -14.47 -13.84 -8.68
C LEU A 153 -14.48 -15.31 -8.22
N GLU A 154 -15.49 -15.64 -7.45
CA GLU A 154 -15.72 -17.01 -6.96
C GLU A 154 -17.11 -17.48 -7.36
N HIS A 155 -17.23 -18.75 -7.74
CA HIS A 155 -18.50 -19.36 -8.04
C HIS A 155 -18.49 -20.87 -7.74
N GLU A 156 -19.63 -21.39 -7.35
CA GLU A 156 -19.84 -22.82 -7.18
C GLU A 156 -20.26 -23.43 -8.54
N VAL A 157 -19.40 -24.27 -9.10
CA VAL A 157 -19.62 -24.91 -10.41
C VAL A 157 -20.65 -26.01 -10.30
N VAL A 158 -20.52 -26.85 -9.27
CA VAL A 158 -21.48 -27.85 -8.86
C VAL A 158 -21.43 -27.94 -7.33
N PRO A 159 -22.46 -28.51 -6.65
CA PRO A 159 -22.47 -28.61 -5.20
C PRO A 159 -21.19 -29.23 -4.64
N GLY A 160 -20.50 -28.44 -3.79
CA GLY A 160 -19.23 -28.83 -3.16
C GLY A 160 -17.97 -28.58 -3.99
N VAL A 161 -18.08 -27.94 -5.18
CA VAL A 161 -16.92 -27.53 -6.00
C VAL A 161 -16.97 -26.03 -6.27
N VAL A 162 -16.04 -25.31 -5.67
CA VAL A 162 -15.91 -23.85 -5.81
C VAL A 162 -14.66 -23.52 -6.61
N GLU A 163 -14.79 -22.63 -7.59
CA GLU A 163 -13.69 -22.05 -8.34
C GLU A 163 -13.47 -20.61 -7.91
N SER A 164 -12.20 -20.22 -7.75
CA SER A 164 -11.77 -18.85 -7.49
C SER A 164 -10.78 -18.42 -8.56
N LEU A 165 -11.05 -17.28 -9.20
CA LEU A 165 -10.25 -16.79 -10.30
C LEU A 165 -9.26 -15.71 -9.82
N LYS A 166 -7.98 -15.96 -10.06
CA LYS A 166 -6.93 -14.96 -9.95
C LYS A 166 -6.75 -14.26 -11.30
N VAL A 167 -7.11 -12.98 -11.36
CA VAL A 167 -6.94 -12.16 -12.57
C VAL A 167 -5.74 -11.23 -12.39
N ILE A 168 -4.78 -11.31 -13.31
CA ILE A 168 -3.62 -10.43 -13.36
C ILE A 168 -3.57 -9.78 -14.74
N THR A 169 -3.48 -8.45 -14.78
CA THR A 169 -3.39 -7.68 -16.02
C THR A 169 -2.01 -7.01 -16.18
N LYS A 170 -1.59 -6.83 -17.41
CA LYS A 170 -0.35 -6.10 -17.71
C LYS A 170 -0.44 -4.66 -17.20
N PHE A 171 -1.59 -4.02 -17.38
CA PHE A 171 -1.82 -2.65 -16.94
C PHE A 171 -1.59 -2.45 -15.44
N CYS A 172 -2.21 -3.27 -14.58
CA CYS A 172 -2.05 -3.18 -13.13
C CYS A 172 -0.63 -3.56 -12.70
N SER A 173 -0.04 -4.59 -13.32
CA SER A 173 1.32 -5.04 -13.04
C SER A 173 2.37 -3.97 -13.38
N GLU A 174 2.25 -3.30 -14.53
CA GLU A 174 3.13 -2.18 -14.88
C GLU A 174 2.93 -0.97 -13.96
N ARG A 175 1.68 -0.67 -13.60
CA ARG A 175 1.33 0.47 -12.75
C ARG A 175 1.95 0.32 -11.35
N ILE A 176 1.81 -0.85 -10.74
CA ILE A 176 2.38 -1.09 -9.41
C ILE A 176 3.91 -1.18 -9.44
N ALA A 177 4.49 -1.77 -10.48
CA ALA A 177 5.93 -1.79 -10.67
C ALA A 177 6.50 -0.38 -10.81
N LYS A 178 5.90 0.47 -11.67
CA LYS A 178 6.28 1.89 -11.79
C LYS A 178 6.25 2.61 -10.44
N TYR A 179 5.16 2.43 -9.69
CA TYR A 179 5.04 3.05 -8.38
C TYR A 179 6.18 2.61 -7.44
N ALA A 180 6.53 1.32 -7.43
CA ALA A 180 7.60 0.80 -6.58
C ALA A 180 8.98 1.37 -6.94
N PHE A 181 9.28 1.47 -8.23
CA PHE A 181 10.56 2.04 -8.69
C PHE A 181 10.62 3.57 -8.52
N GLU A 182 9.52 4.29 -8.77
CA GLU A 182 9.42 5.73 -8.50
C GLU A 182 9.57 6.02 -7.00
N TYR A 183 8.90 5.24 -6.15
CA TYR A 183 9.05 5.34 -4.71
C TYR A 183 10.51 5.12 -4.29
N ALA A 184 11.14 4.05 -4.79
CA ALA A 184 12.54 3.75 -4.49
C ALA A 184 13.47 4.90 -4.92
N TYR A 185 13.26 5.45 -6.11
CA TYR A 185 14.05 6.56 -6.63
C TYR A 185 13.90 7.84 -5.80
N LEU A 186 12.64 8.22 -5.49
CA LEU A 186 12.35 9.45 -4.74
C LEU A 186 12.81 9.39 -3.28
N ASN A 187 12.83 8.19 -2.69
CA ASN A 187 13.22 7.98 -1.29
C ASN A 187 14.66 7.45 -1.13
N ASN A 188 15.49 7.54 -2.16
CA ASN A 188 16.89 7.08 -2.17
C ASN A 188 17.07 5.60 -1.78
N ARG A 189 16.06 4.78 -2.00
CA ARG A 189 16.13 3.32 -1.83
C ARG A 189 17.02 2.71 -2.91
N LYS A 190 17.69 1.62 -2.61
CA LYS A 190 18.74 1.06 -3.47
C LYS A 190 18.32 -0.20 -4.21
N LYS A 191 17.30 -0.89 -3.72
CA LYS A 191 16.89 -2.17 -4.26
C LYS A 191 15.38 -2.35 -4.28
N VAL A 192 14.87 -2.86 -5.42
CA VAL A 192 13.47 -3.32 -5.55
C VAL A 192 13.49 -4.83 -5.75
N THR A 193 12.73 -5.55 -4.92
CA THR A 193 12.57 -7.00 -4.99
C THR A 193 11.14 -7.34 -5.39
N ALA A 194 10.94 -7.98 -6.55
CA ALA A 194 9.64 -8.50 -6.96
C ALA A 194 9.37 -9.87 -6.32
N VAL A 195 8.23 -9.99 -5.64
CA VAL A 195 7.81 -11.23 -4.99
C VAL A 195 6.72 -11.89 -5.82
N HIS A 196 6.90 -13.17 -6.16
CA HIS A 196 6.05 -13.89 -7.10
C HIS A 196 5.99 -15.40 -6.83
N LYS A 197 5.13 -16.11 -7.56
CA LYS A 197 5.07 -17.58 -7.62
C LYS A 197 5.07 -18.09 -9.07
N ALA A 198 5.83 -17.43 -9.95
CA ALA A 198 5.86 -17.69 -11.40
C ALA A 198 6.39 -19.08 -11.78
N ASN A 199 7.03 -19.80 -10.86
CA ASN A 199 7.39 -21.20 -11.06
C ASN A 199 6.16 -22.13 -11.12
N ILE A 200 5.05 -21.76 -10.49
CA ILE A 200 3.75 -22.47 -10.51
C ILE A 200 2.75 -21.72 -11.39
N MET A 201 2.49 -20.45 -11.11
CA MET A 201 1.55 -19.61 -11.87
C MET A 201 2.27 -18.93 -13.05
N LYS A 202 2.65 -19.74 -14.03
CA LYS A 202 3.53 -19.30 -15.13
C LYS A 202 2.97 -18.17 -15.97
N LEU A 203 1.64 -18.11 -16.16
CA LEU A 203 0.99 -17.05 -16.93
C LEU A 203 0.69 -15.83 -16.06
N ALA A 204 -0.03 -16.02 -14.96
CA ALA A 204 -0.46 -14.89 -14.12
C ALA A 204 0.73 -14.18 -13.44
N ASP A 205 1.48 -14.89 -12.60
CA ASP A 205 2.64 -14.30 -11.93
C ASP A 205 3.81 -14.08 -12.89
N GLY A 206 3.88 -14.85 -13.99
CA GLY A 206 4.83 -14.61 -15.07
C GLY A 206 4.63 -13.25 -15.72
N LEU A 207 3.39 -12.86 -16.02
CA LEU A 207 3.05 -11.54 -16.54
C LEU A 207 3.44 -10.41 -15.59
N PHE A 208 3.15 -10.59 -14.29
CA PHE A 208 3.58 -9.64 -13.26
C PHE A 208 5.11 -9.48 -13.23
N LEU A 209 5.83 -10.59 -13.25
CA LEU A 209 7.29 -10.61 -13.21
C LEU A 209 7.91 -9.96 -14.44
N GLU A 210 7.39 -10.25 -15.64
CA GLU A 210 7.82 -9.64 -16.89
C GLU A 210 7.59 -8.13 -16.86
N SER A 211 6.43 -7.66 -16.40
CA SER A 211 6.15 -6.24 -16.23
C SER A 211 7.13 -5.55 -15.27
N CYS A 212 7.49 -6.22 -14.18
CA CYS A 212 8.51 -5.70 -13.26
C CYS A 212 9.88 -5.58 -13.92
N ARG A 213 10.28 -6.57 -14.73
CA ARG A 213 11.54 -6.55 -15.50
C ARG A 213 11.56 -5.41 -16.52
N GLU A 214 10.48 -5.25 -17.28
CA GLU A 214 10.35 -4.17 -18.27
C GLU A 214 10.48 -2.80 -17.60
N VAL A 215 9.85 -2.60 -16.45
CA VAL A 215 9.95 -1.34 -15.71
C VAL A 215 11.35 -1.14 -15.13
N ALA A 216 11.98 -2.18 -14.58
CA ALA A 216 13.32 -2.13 -14.00
C ALA A 216 14.38 -1.58 -14.99
N THR A 217 14.24 -1.87 -16.28
CA THR A 217 15.17 -1.35 -17.33
C THR A 217 15.18 0.17 -17.39
N LYS A 218 14.12 0.84 -16.93
CA LYS A 218 14.00 2.31 -16.93
C LYS A 218 14.68 2.98 -15.73
N TYR A 219 15.10 2.17 -14.73
CA TYR A 219 15.70 2.64 -13.48
C TYR A 219 17.08 1.99 -13.23
N PRO A 220 18.09 2.24 -14.08
CA PRO A 220 19.38 1.56 -14.00
C PRO A 220 20.18 1.84 -12.71
N GLY A 221 19.79 2.84 -11.95
CA GLY A 221 20.40 3.16 -10.64
C GLY A 221 19.82 2.37 -9.47
N ILE A 222 18.76 1.58 -9.68
CA ILE A 222 18.10 0.77 -8.64
C ILE A 222 18.37 -0.70 -8.96
N LYS A 223 18.92 -1.43 -7.98
CA LYS A 223 19.15 -2.87 -8.10
C LYS A 223 17.80 -3.60 -8.12
N TYR A 224 17.58 -4.39 -9.15
CA TYR A 224 16.41 -5.26 -9.26
C TYR A 224 16.73 -6.69 -8.83
N ASN A 225 15.82 -7.30 -8.09
CA ASN A 225 15.88 -8.69 -7.65
C ASN A 225 14.50 -9.34 -7.71
N GLU A 226 14.47 -10.67 -7.79
CA GLU A 226 13.25 -11.48 -7.84
C GLU A 226 13.32 -12.57 -6.80
N ILE A 227 12.19 -12.87 -6.17
CA ILE A 227 12.12 -13.92 -5.16
C ILE A 227 10.77 -14.62 -5.19
N ILE A 228 10.80 -15.96 -5.07
CA ILE A 228 9.59 -16.76 -4.90
C ILE A 228 9.01 -16.53 -3.51
N VAL A 229 7.69 -16.37 -3.38
CA VAL A 229 7.01 -15.92 -2.17
C VAL A 229 7.28 -16.78 -0.93
N ASP A 230 7.33 -18.09 -1.05
CA ASP A 230 7.63 -19.00 0.05
C ASP A 230 9.08 -18.83 0.56
N ASN A 231 10.04 -18.71 -0.36
CA ASN A 231 11.42 -18.35 -0.02
C ASN A 231 11.52 -16.94 0.58
N CYS A 232 10.73 -16.00 0.07
CA CYS A 232 10.62 -14.65 0.62
C CYS A 232 10.21 -14.67 2.10
N CYS A 233 9.15 -15.40 2.44
CA CYS A 233 8.67 -15.53 3.82
C CYS A 233 9.74 -16.12 4.74
N MET A 234 10.43 -17.17 4.32
CA MET A 234 11.53 -17.75 5.08
C MET A 234 12.67 -16.74 5.29
N GLN A 235 13.05 -16.02 4.22
CA GLN A 235 14.14 -15.05 4.29
C GLN A 235 13.79 -13.80 5.08
N LEU A 236 12.54 -13.35 5.08
CA LEU A 236 12.07 -12.27 5.93
C LEU A 236 12.28 -12.59 7.42
N VAL A 237 11.95 -13.81 7.82
CA VAL A 237 12.12 -14.25 9.23
C VAL A 237 13.58 -14.45 9.60
N SER A 238 14.39 -14.97 8.67
CA SER A 238 15.80 -15.32 8.96
C SER A 238 16.78 -14.15 8.78
N LYS A 239 16.54 -13.30 7.78
CA LYS A 239 17.46 -12.22 7.38
C LYS A 239 16.72 -11.03 6.74
N PRO A 240 15.86 -10.30 7.51
CA PRO A 240 15.04 -9.21 6.98
C PRO A 240 15.82 -8.02 6.43
N GLU A 241 17.03 -7.75 6.96
CA GLU A 241 17.87 -6.61 6.58
C GLU A 241 18.35 -6.63 5.12
N GLN A 242 18.18 -7.75 4.42
CA GLN A 242 18.52 -7.85 3.01
C GLN A 242 17.47 -7.21 2.09
N PHE A 243 16.26 -6.97 2.59
CA PHE A 243 15.16 -6.35 1.83
C PHE A 243 15.18 -4.83 2.01
N ASP A 244 14.75 -4.13 0.96
CA ASP A 244 14.64 -2.66 0.94
C ASP A 244 13.23 -2.27 0.48
N VAL A 245 12.96 -2.24 -0.82
CA VAL A 245 11.60 -2.10 -1.36
C VAL A 245 11.16 -3.43 -1.93
N MET A 246 9.95 -3.86 -1.59
CA MET A 246 9.35 -5.10 -2.09
C MET A 246 8.09 -4.76 -2.88
N VAL A 247 7.96 -5.29 -4.09
CA VAL A 247 6.74 -5.15 -4.90
C VAL A 247 6.08 -6.50 -5.08
N THR A 248 4.76 -6.55 -4.89
CA THR A 248 4.03 -7.81 -4.79
C THR A 248 2.65 -7.74 -5.47
N PRO A 249 2.13 -8.87 -5.98
CA PRO A 249 0.70 -9.04 -6.23
C PRO A 249 -0.13 -8.92 -4.95
N ASN A 250 -1.44 -8.88 -5.10
CA ASN A 250 -2.37 -8.55 -4.03
C ASN A 250 -2.28 -9.49 -2.80
N LEU A 251 -2.57 -10.77 -2.95
CA LEU A 251 -2.60 -11.71 -1.81
C LEU A 251 -1.22 -11.84 -1.15
N TYR A 252 -0.17 -12.03 -1.92
CA TYR A 252 1.18 -12.17 -1.37
C TYR A 252 1.62 -10.91 -0.62
N GLY A 253 1.23 -9.73 -1.13
CA GLY A 253 1.55 -8.47 -0.48
C GLY A 253 0.95 -8.33 0.91
N ASN A 254 -0.23 -8.89 1.14
CA ASN A 254 -0.83 -8.92 2.47
C ASN A 254 0.00 -9.79 3.43
N LEU A 255 0.39 -10.99 2.98
CA LEU A 255 1.21 -11.91 3.78
C LEU A 255 2.59 -11.31 4.08
N VAL A 256 3.26 -10.79 3.07
CA VAL A 256 4.60 -10.20 3.18
C VAL A 256 4.58 -8.96 4.07
N ALA A 257 3.60 -8.05 3.91
CA ALA A 257 3.49 -6.85 4.71
C ALA A 257 3.23 -7.15 6.19
N ASN A 258 2.33 -8.09 6.49
CA ASN A 258 2.06 -8.49 7.87
C ASN A 258 3.25 -9.21 8.51
N THR A 259 3.98 -10.06 7.76
CA THR A 259 5.19 -10.70 8.23
C THR A 259 6.28 -9.67 8.53
N ALA A 260 6.53 -8.74 7.61
CA ALA A 260 7.52 -7.68 7.79
C ALA A 260 7.17 -6.77 8.97
N ALA A 261 5.89 -6.40 9.11
CA ALA A 261 5.41 -5.62 10.25
C ALA A 261 5.59 -6.38 11.57
N GLY A 262 5.27 -7.69 11.61
CA GLY A 262 5.46 -8.53 12.79
C GLY A 262 6.93 -8.60 13.24
N ILE A 263 7.86 -8.65 12.29
CA ILE A 263 9.30 -8.63 12.56
C ILE A 263 9.76 -7.28 13.13
N ALA A 264 9.14 -6.19 12.68
CA ALA A 264 9.49 -4.82 13.06
C ALA A 264 8.80 -4.31 14.34
N GLY A 265 7.89 -5.10 14.92
CA GLY A 265 7.22 -4.74 16.19
C GLY A 265 5.70 -4.85 16.19
N GLY A 266 5.10 -5.19 15.06
CA GLY A 266 3.66 -5.41 14.90
C GLY A 266 2.99 -4.42 13.96
N THR A 267 1.86 -4.85 13.40
CA THR A 267 1.10 -4.05 12.42
C THR A 267 0.56 -2.75 13.01
N GLY A 268 0.27 -2.72 14.31
CA GLY A 268 -0.27 -1.55 15.00
C GLY A 268 0.67 -0.35 15.12
N VAL A 269 1.96 -0.55 14.86
CA VAL A 269 2.98 0.50 15.00
C VAL A 269 3.64 0.87 13.65
N MET A 270 3.26 0.19 12.57
CA MET A 270 3.82 0.46 11.25
C MET A 270 2.95 1.46 10.47
N PRO A 271 3.53 2.57 9.98
CA PRO A 271 2.79 3.50 9.14
C PRO A 271 2.57 2.90 7.76
N GLY A 272 1.37 3.14 7.23
CA GLY A 272 1.01 2.68 5.90
C GLY A 272 -0.12 3.49 5.28
N GLY A 273 -0.34 3.28 4.02
CA GLY A 273 -1.41 3.93 3.30
C GLY A 273 -1.74 3.26 1.99
N THR A 274 -2.90 3.57 1.45
CA THR A 274 -3.30 3.19 0.10
C THR A 274 -3.38 4.44 -0.76
N VAL A 275 -2.84 4.36 -1.96
CA VAL A 275 -2.70 5.52 -2.83
C VAL A 275 -3.27 5.28 -4.22
N VAL A 276 -3.71 6.35 -4.81
CA VAL A 276 -3.93 6.53 -6.24
C VAL A 276 -3.14 7.77 -6.66
N SER A 277 -3.01 8.02 -7.94
CA SER A 277 -2.22 9.15 -8.46
C SER A 277 -2.56 10.52 -7.84
N TYR A 278 -3.74 10.66 -7.22
CA TYR A 278 -4.26 11.94 -6.70
C TYR A 278 -4.84 11.87 -5.29
N TYR A 279 -4.89 10.70 -4.67
CA TYR A 279 -5.47 10.50 -3.34
C TYR A 279 -4.54 9.65 -2.48
N CYS A 280 -4.54 9.91 -1.19
CA CYS A 280 -3.89 9.05 -0.22
C CYS A 280 -4.89 8.73 0.90
N ILE A 281 -5.16 7.46 1.11
CA ILE A 281 -5.83 7.01 2.33
C ILE A 281 -4.74 6.51 3.25
N VAL A 282 -4.42 7.31 4.26
CA VAL A 282 -3.53 6.90 5.34
C VAL A 282 -4.34 5.96 6.24
N THR A 283 -3.97 4.71 6.25
CA THR A 283 -4.42 3.76 7.23
C THR A 283 -3.25 3.52 8.18
N SER A 284 -3.47 3.69 9.48
CA SER A 284 -2.68 2.88 10.41
C SER A 284 -2.98 1.42 10.02
N VAL A 285 -1.98 0.56 9.94
CA VAL A 285 -2.17 -0.86 9.58
C VAL A 285 -2.82 -1.61 10.74
N PHE A 286 -3.86 -1.03 11.32
CA PHE A 286 -4.72 -1.72 12.27
C PHE A 286 -5.69 -2.57 11.46
N SER A 287 -5.25 -3.78 11.12
CA SER A 287 -6.19 -4.81 10.74
C SER A 287 -6.97 -5.19 11.99
N SER A 288 -8.27 -4.90 11.97
CA SER A 288 -9.20 -5.38 13.00
C SER A 288 -9.34 -6.91 13.01
N ASP A 289 -8.65 -7.58 12.10
CA ASP A 289 -8.71 -9.04 11.94
C ASP A 289 -7.83 -9.77 12.99
N TYR A 290 -7.06 -9.03 13.77
CA TYR A 290 -6.26 -9.59 14.87
C TYR A 290 -6.81 -9.12 16.20
N LEU A 291 -7.86 -9.81 16.70
CA LEU A 291 -8.16 -9.80 18.12
C LEU A 291 -7.01 -10.49 18.86
N PRO A 292 -6.52 -9.93 19.97
CA PRO A 292 -5.54 -10.62 20.80
C PRO A 292 -6.18 -11.89 21.35
N PHE A 293 -5.42 -12.98 21.34
CA PHE A 293 -5.68 -14.11 22.21
C PHE A 293 -5.52 -13.69 23.67
#